data_d3c9ffa996d62b6f3f91bae3ad2f61df
#
_entry.id   d3c9ffa996d62b6f3f91bae3ad2f61df
#
_cell.length_a   1.000
_cell.length_b   1.000
_cell.length_c   1.000
_cell.angle_alpha   90.00
_cell.angle_beta   90.00
_cell.angle_gamma   90.00
#
_symmetry.space_group_name_H-M   'P 1'
#
loop_
_entity.id
_entity.type
_entity.pdbx_description
1 polymer ?
#
loop_
_entity_poly.entity_id
_entity_poly.type
_entity_poly.pdbx_seq_one_letter_code
_entity_poly.pdbx_strand_id
1 'polypeptide(L)'
;MVSEGLELKPFVKETLAFLKNRGVKTAVATATGESRMRQYLDMVGISDLLDEKICTNMVKDGKPAPDVYLYACEAIGKDPSDCIAVEDAPNGVLSASRAGCNVVFVPDLTPLGDDLKDVVFGEISDLSGLQRFFDE
;
A
#
# COMPACT_ATOMS: atom_id res chain seq x y z
N MET A 1 3.74 -4.30 4.19
CA MET A 1 2.58 -3.72 3.48
C MET A 1 3.00 -2.46 2.74
N VAL A 2 2.56 -2.30 1.52
CA VAL A 2 2.77 -1.08 0.74
C VAL A 2 1.40 -0.54 0.33
N SER A 3 1.18 0.76 0.47
CA SER A 3 -0.09 1.38 0.11
C SER A 3 0.10 2.80 -0.41
N GLU A 4 -0.87 3.29 -1.16
CA GLU A 4 -0.93 4.66 -1.63
C GLU A 4 -2.35 5.18 -1.51
N GLY A 5 -2.48 6.43 -1.01
CA GLY A 5 -3.78 7.09 -0.92
C GLY A 5 -4.72 6.55 0.13
N LEU A 6 -4.23 5.67 1.00
CA LEU A 6 -5.06 5.01 2.02
C LEU A 6 -4.98 5.68 3.39
N GLU A 7 -4.20 6.75 3.53
CA GLU A 7 -3.95 7.41 4.82
C GLU A 7 -5.21 7.98 5.45
N LEU A 8 -6.21 8.31 4.61
CA LEU A 8 -7.50 8.83 5.06
C LEU A 8 -8.56 7.75 5.25
N LYS A 9 -8.25 6.50 4.91
CA LYS A 9 -9.24 5.43 5.04
C LYS A 9 -9.48 5.09 6.50
N PRO A 10 -10.71 4.66 6.86
CA PRO A 10 -10.99 4.18 8.22
C PRO A 10 -10.05 3.06 8.62
N PHE A 11 -9.68 3.04 9.90
CA PHE A 11 -8.86 1.97 10.49
C PHE A 11 -7.41 1.95 10.06
N VAL A 12 -6.90 2.97 9.33
CA VAL A 12 -5.50 2.96 8.89
C VAL A 12 -4.53 2.94 10.07
N LYS A 13 -4.78 3.76 11.08
CA LYS A 13 -3.90 3.84 12.24
C LYS A 13 -3.91 2.55 13.04
N GLU A 14 -5.08 2.01 13.29
CA GLU A 14 -5.25 0.75 14.02
C GLU A 14 -4.59 -0.41 13.29
N THR A 15 -4.74 -0.46 11.98
CA THR A 15 -4.15 -1.50 11.14
C THR A 15 -2.63 -1.41 11.14
N LEU A 16 -2.08 -0.21 10.99
CA LEU A 16 -0.62 -0.02 11.03
C LEU A 16 -0.04 -0.40 12.39
N ALA A 17 -0.71 -0.04 13.49
CA ALA A 17 -0.28 -0.42 14.82
C ALA A 17 -0.28 -1.94 15.01
N PHE A 18 -1.32 -2.61 14.52
CA PHE A 18 -1.43 -4.07 14.55
C PHE A 18 -0.24 -4.71 13.81
N LEU A 19 0.06 -4.24 12.61
CA LEU A 19 1.14 -4.79 11.80
C LEU A 19 2.50 -4.54 12.44
N LYS A 20 2.71 -3.36 13.00
CA LYS A 20 3.96 -3.03 13.69
C LYS A 20 4.20 -3.95 14.88
N ASN A 21 3.16 -4.21 15.66
CA ASN A 21 3.24 -5.11 16.81
C ASN A 21 3.57 -6.55 16.42
N ARG A 22 3.27 -6.93 15.18
CA ARG A 22 3.60 -8.26 14.65
C ARG A 22 4.94 -8.30 13.93
N GLY A 23 5.67 -7.20 13.92
CA GLY A 23 6.96 -7.12 13.23
C GLY A 23 6.86 -7.05 11.71
N VAL A 24 5.68 -6.72 11.17
CA VAL A 24 5.49 -6.57 9.72
C VAL A 24 6.00 -5.20 9.28
N LYS A 25 6.90 -5.19 8.30
CA LYS A 25 7.41 -3.94 7.73
C LYS A 25 6.33 -3.28 6.87
N THR A 26 6.23 -1.96 6.96
CA THR A 26 5.23 -1.20 6.22
C THR A 26 5.85 -0.02 5.50
N ALA A 27 5.26 0.31 4.34
CA ALA A 27 5.67 1.46 3.55
C ALA A 27 4.45 2.13 2.95
N VAL A 28 4.52 3.44 2.79
CA VAL A 28 3.55 4.19 2.00
C VAL A 28 4.23 4.68 0.73
N ALA A 29 3.50 4.64 -0.38
CA ALA A 29 3.95 5.18 -1.66
C ALA A 29 2.89 6.16 -2.14
N THR A 30 3.28 7.42 -2.36
CA THR A 30 2.34 8.48 -2.69
C THR A 30 2.84 9.35 -3.84
N ALA A 31 1.92 9.92 -4.61
CA ALA A 31 2.23 10.88 -5.67
C ALA A 31 2.54 12.28 -5.12
N THR A 32 2.27 12.52 -3.84
CA THR A 32 2.54 13.80 -3.18
C THR A 32 4.04 13.99 -2.99
N GLY A 33 4.54 15.23 -3.10
CA GLY A 33 5.95 15.53 -2.85
C GLY A 33 6.36 15.21 -1.41
N GLU A 34 7.67 14.97 -1.22
CA GLU A 34 8.19 14.44 0.05
C GLU A 34 7.82 15.30 1.27
N SER A 35 8.05 16.60 1.20
CA SER A 35 7.76 17.50 2.34
C SER A 35 6.29 17.47 2.71
N ARG A 36 5.43 17.54 1.71
CA ARG A 36 3.98 17.53 1.92
C ARG A 36 3.51 16.19 2.46
N MET A 37 4.08 15.10 1.96
CA MET A 37 3.77 13.77 2.45
C MET A 37 4.12 13.64 3.93
N ARG A 38 5.34 14.02 4.33
CA ARG A 38 5.78 13.91 5.72
C ARG A 38 4.93 14.75 6.64
N GLN A 39 4.63 15.99 6.23
CA GLN A 39 3.76 16.88 6.99
C GLN A 39 2.38 16.28 7.19
N TYR A 40 1.82 15.70 6.14
CA TYR A 40 0.51 15.07 6.19
C TYR A 40 0.49 13.85 7.11
N LEU A 41 1.49 12.98 6.98
CA LEU A 41 1.59 11.77 7.82
C LEU A 41 1.75 12.12 9.30
N ASP A 42 2.51 13.17 9.59
CA ASP A 42 2.65 13.64 10.97
C ASP A 42 1.32 14.20 11.51
N MET A 43 0.59 14.90 10.67
CA MET A 43 -0.70 15.49 11.05
C MET A 43 -1.74 14.42 11.38
N VAL A 44 -1.77 13.32 10.61
CA VAL A 44 -2.71 12.23 10.89
C VAL A 44 -2.17 11.23 11.91
N GLY A 45 -0.94 11.39 12.35
CA GLY A 45 -0.38 10.62 13.46
C GLY A 45 0.07 9.21 13.10
N ILE A 46 0.43 8.94 11.84
CA ILE A 46 0.85 7.60 11.41
C ILE A 46 2.31 7.51 10.97
N SER A 47 3.03 8.65 10.98
CA SER A 47 4.42 8.69 10.49
C SER A 47 5.32 7.67 11.19
N ASP A 48 5.19 7.55 12.51
CA ASP A 48 6.02 6.64 13.31
C ASP A 48 5.63 5.17 13.15
N LEU A 49 4.48 4.90 12.56
CA LEU A 49 3.99 3.54 12.33
C LEU A 49 4.49 2.97 11.01
N LEU A 50 5.09 3.81 10.15
CA LEU A 50 5.57 3.41 8.83
C LEU A 50 7.09 3.26 8.86
N ASP A 51 7.59 2.17 8.28
CA ASP A 51 9.03 1.94 8.17
C ASP A 51 9.64 2.76 7.04
N GLU A 52 8.94 2.91 5.92
CA GLU A 52 9.42 3.67 4.77
C GLU A 52 8.34 4.57 4.19
N LYS A 53 8.77 5.71 3.67
CA LYS A 53 7.90 6.71 3.04
C LYS A 53 8.45 7.04 1.67
N ILE A 54 7.68 6.72 0.63
CA ILE A 54 8.15 6.77 -0.75
C ILE A 54 7.24 7.69 -1.56
N CYS A 55 7.84 8.61 -2.29
CA CYS A 55 7.15 9.47 -3.24
C CYS A 55 7.37 8.92 -4.64
N THR A 56 6.35 9.01 -5.50
CA THR A 56 6.47 8.47 -6.87
C THR A 56 7.53 9.15 -7.69
N ASN A 57 7.95 10.38 -7.34
CA ASN A 57 9.04 11.06 -8.02
C ASN A 57 10.42 10.49 -7.69
N MET A 58 10.51 9.53 -6.77
CA MET A 58 11.75 8.80 -6.48
C MET A 58 12.01 7.67 -7.48
N VAL A 59 11.06 7.39 -8.36
CA VAL A 59 11.17 6.35 -9.39
C VAL A 59 11.00 6.95 -10.76
N LYS A 60 11.47 6.22 -11.79
CA LYS A 60 11.45 6.69 -13.16
C LYS A 60 10.04 6.79 -13.73
N ASP A 61 9.27 5.72 -13.58
CA ASP A 61 7.92 5.64 -14.17
C ASP A 61 6.89 5.43 -13.06
N GLY A 62 5.84 6.26 -13.08
CA GLY A 62 4.74 6.13 -12.16
C GLY A 62 3.75 5.03 -12.55
N LYS A 63 2.74 4.82 -11.70
CA LYS A 63 1.68 3.84 -11.97
C LYS A 63 1.02 4.10 -13.31
N PRO A 64 0.69 3.06 -14.08
CA PRO A 64 0.63 1.64 -13.72
C PRO A 64 1.95 0.86 -13.87
N ALA A 65 3.09 1.53 -14.10
CA ALA A 65 4.37 0.84 -14.14
C ALA A 65 4.70 0.28 -12.75
N PRO A 66 5.48 -0.82 -12.65
CA PRO A 66 5.75 -1.48 -11.38
C PRO A 66 6.78 -0.78 -10.51
N ASP A 67 7.41 0.29 -11.00
CA ASP A 67 8.61 0.90 -10.39
C ASP A 67 8.42 1.27 -8.92
N VAL A 68 7.30 1.90 -8.57
CA VAL A 68 7.10 2.37 -7.19
C VAL A 68 6.98 1.21 -6.21
N TYR A 69 6.34 0.12 -6.62
CA TYR A 69 6.20 -1.05 -5.75
C TYR A 69 7.50 -1.84 -5.66
N LEU A 70 8.25 -1.94 -6.75
CA LEU A 70 9.58 -2.57 -6.71
C LEU A 70 10.50 -1.80 -5.76
N TYR A 71 10.49 -0.48 -5.86
CA TYR A 71 11.28 0.38 -4.98
C TYR A 71 10.87 0.21 -3.50
N ALA A 72 9.56 0.20 -3.25
CA ALA A 72 9.04 0.06 -1.89
C ALA A 72 9.41 -1.28 -1.27
N CYS A 73 9.29 -2.37 -2.02
CA CYS A 73 9.64 -3.70 -1.53
C CYS A 73 11.14 -3.78 -1.22
N GLU A 74 11.97 -3.21 -2.08
CA GLU A 74 13.41 -3.15 -1.83
C GLU A 74 13.72 -2.35 -0.57
N ALA A 75 13.05 -1.20 -0.39
CA ALA A 75 13.28 -0.34 0.77
C ALA A 75 12.96 -1.03 2.10
N ILE A 76 11.94 -1.88 2.12
CA ILE A 76 11.61 -2.65 3.34
C ILE A 76 12.32 -3.99 3.40
N GLY A 77 13.18 -4.30 2.43
CA GLY A 77 14.01 -5.50 2.44
C GLY A 77 13.25 -6.79 2.20
N LYS A 78 12.18 -6.75 1.39
CA LYS A 78 11.34 -7.90 1.10
C LYS A 78 11.21 -8.15 -0.40
N ASP A 79 11.06 -9.42 -0.76
CA ASP A 79 10.73 -9.80 -2.14
C ASP A 79 9.27 -9.42 -2.42
N PRO A 80 8.94 -8.90 -3.61
CA PRO A 80 7.54 -8.59 -3.93
C PRO A 80 6.56 -9.72 -3.68
N SER A 81 6.96 -10.97 -3.92
CA SER A 81 6.09 -12.12 -3.69
C SER A 81 5.75 -12.34 -2.21
N ASP A 82 6.52 -11.73 -1.32
CA ASP A 82 6.29 -11.78 0.13
C ASP A 82 5.58 -10.54 0.65
N CYS A 83 5.20 -9.61 -0.24
CA CYS A 83 4.58 -8.36 0.12
C CYS A 83 3.10 -8.34 -0.22
N ILE A 84 2.33 -7.69 0.64
CA ILE A 84 0.93 -7.35 0.35
C ILE A 84 0.90 -5.88 -0.02
N ALA A 85 0.36 -5.58 -1.20
CA ALA A 85 0.13 -4.22 -1.66
C ALA A 85 -1.36 -3.89 -1.52
N VAL A 86 -1.68 -2.82 -0.83
CA VAL A 86 -3.06 -2.40 -0.58
C VAL A 86 -3.37 -1.23 -1.50
N GLU A 87 -4.40 -1.37 -2.33
CA GLU A 87 -4.76 -0.38 -3.34
C GLU A 87 -6.26 -0.14 -3.40
N ASP A 88 -6.61 1.09 -3.80
CA ASP A 88 -8.00 1.50 -3.98
C ASP A 88 -8.29 1.99 -5.41
N ALA A 89 -7.34 1.88 -6.32
CA ALA A 89 -7.47 2.35 -7.70
C ALA A 89 -6.94 1.32 -8.70
N PRO A 90 -7.56 1.21 -9.90
CA PRO A 90 -7.12 0.24 -10.91
C PRO A 90 -5.66 0.37 -11.35
N ASN A 91 -5.16 1.58 -11.54
CA ASN A 91 -3.76 1.78 -11.93
C ASN A 91 -2.79 1.29 -10.86
N GLY A 92 -3.16 1.46 -9.58
CA GLY A 92 -2.36 0.95 -8.47
C GLY A 92 -2.38 -0.57 -8.43
N VAL A 93 -3.53 -1.19 -8.69
CA VAL A 93 -3.64 -2.65 -8.78
C VAL A 93 -2.72 -3.19 -9.88
N LEU A 94 -2.73 -2.58 -11.06
CA LEU A 94 -1.83 -2.99 -12.15
C LEU A 94 -0.36 -2.83 -11.78
N SER A 95 -0.01 -1.71 -11.17
CA SER A 95 1.37 -1.43 -10.75
C SER A 95 1.87 -2.51 -9.79
N ALA A 96 1.11 -2.79 -8.75
CA ALA A 96 1.48 -3.77 -7.74
C ALA A 96 1.53 -5.19 -8.30
N SER A 97 0.57 -5.54 -9.15
CA SER A 97 0.53 -6.85 -9.80
C SER A 97 1.73 -7.06 -10.71
N ARG A 98 2.10 -6.05 -11.49
CA ARG A 98 3.26 -6.11 -12.38
C ARG A 98 4.58 -6.22 -11.61
N ALA A 99 4.62 -5.67 -10.40
CA ALA A 99 5.77 -5.80 -9.53
C ALA A 99 5.89 -7.19 -8.90
N GLY A 100 4.84 -7.97 -8.92
CA GLY A 100 4.82 -9.31 -8.32
C GLY A 100 4.27 -9.35 -6.90
N CYS A 101 3.68 -8.27 -6.42
CA CYS A 101 3.07 -8.22 -5.09
C CYS A 101 1.73 -8.96 -5.05
N ASN A 102 1.34 -9.35 -3.85
CA ASN A 102 0.00 -9.85 -3.59
C ASN A 102 -0.91 -8.65 -3.34
N VAL A 103 -1.85 -8.40 -4.24
CA VAL A 103 -2.66 -7.19 -4.21
C VAL A 103 -3.95 -7.41 -3.44
N VAL A 104 -4.21 -6.55 -2.46
CA VAL A 104 -5.48 -6.51 -1.74
C VAL A 104 -6.19 -5.21 -2.13
N PHE A 105 -7.40 -5.34 -2.64
CA PHE A 105 -8.18 -4.18 -3.10
C PHE A 105 -9.14 -3.73 -2.00
N VAL A 106 -9.14 -2.42 -1.74
CA VAL A 106 -10.08 -1.78 -0.81
C VAL A 106 -10.93 -0.82 -1.65
N PRO A 107 -12.19 -1.14 -1.93
CA PRO A 107 -13.03 -0.27 -2.76
C PRO A 107 -13.16 1.14 -2.17
N ASP A 108 -13.12 2.13 -3.06
CA ASP A 108 -13.44 3.50 -2.72
C ASP A 108 -14.67 3.91 -3.53
N LEU A 109 -14.54 4.92 -4.37
CA LEU A 109 -15.66 5.37 -5.20
C LEU A 109 -15.82 4.54 -6.48
N THR A 110 -14.74 3.91 -6.93
CA THR A 110 -14.72 3.14 -8.18
C THR A 110 -14.55 1.66 -7.86
N PRO A 111 -15.50 0.80 -8.25
CA PRO A 111 -15.32 -0.63 -8.10
C PRO A 111 -14.26 -1.15 -9.06
N LEU A 112 -13.65 -2.29 -8.70
CA LEU A 112 -12.67 -2.94 -9.55
C LEU A 112 -13.37 -3.57 -10.76
N GLY A 113 -12.86 -3.30 -11.96
CA GLY A 113 -13.38 -3.87 -13.19
C GLY A 113 -13.14 -5.38 -13.27
N ASP A 114 -13.98 -6.07 -14.04
CA ASP A 114 -13.89 -7.53 -14.18
C ASP A 114 -12.54 -7.98 -14.76
N ASP A 115 -11.90 -7.14 -15.58
CA ASP A 115 -10.61 -7.42 -16.17
C ASP A 115 -9.47 -7.49 -15.13
N LEU A 116 -9.65 -6.89 -13.96
CA LEU A 116 -8.64 -6.86 -12.91
C LEU A 116 -8.97 -7.74 -11.72
N LYS A 117 -10.17 -8.31 -11.65
CA LYS A 117 -10.56 -9.15 -10.52
C LYS A 117 -9.68 -10.38 -10.36
N ASP A 118 -9.17 -10.91 -11.45
CA ASP A 118 -8.34 -12.12 -11.43
C ASP A 118 -6.91 -11.86 -10.98
N VAL A 119 -6.47 -10.59 -10.99
CA VAL A 119 -5.10 -10.26 -10.58
C VAL A 119 -4.98 -9.87 -9.12
N VAL A 120 -6.10 -9.71 -8.40
CA VAL A 120 -6.05 -9.37 -6.97
C VAL A 120 -6.03 -10.64 -6.13
N PHE A 121 -5.24 -10.59 -5.05
CA PHE A 121 -5.14 -11.66 -4.07
C PHE A 121 -6.37 -11.70 -3.16
N GLY A 122 -6.95 -10.54 -2.89
CA GLY A 122 -8.14 -10.43 -2.06
C GLY A 122 -8.77 -9.06 -2.13
N GLU A 123 -9.98 -8.97 -1.61
CA GLU A 123 -10.73 -7.71 -1.51
C GLU A 123 -11.30 -7.60 -0.11
N ILE A 124 -11.20 -6.42 0.48
CA ILE A 124 -11.71 -6.14 1.82
C ILE A 124 -12.56 -4.88 1.80
N SER A 125 -13.57 -4.82 2.66
CA SER A 125 -14.48 -3.67 2.72
C SER A 125 -13.82 -2.43 3.29
N ASP A 126 -12.92 -2.62 4.27
CA ASP A 126 -12.12 -1.56 4.88
C ASP A 126 -10.82 -2.15 5.41
N LEU A 127 -9.93 -1.29 5.91
CA LEU A 127 -8.60 -1.71 6.32
C LEU A 127 -8.58 -2.66 7.52
N SER A 128 -9.65 -2.69 8.32
CA SER A 128 -9.72 -3.64 9.45
C SER A 128 -9.70 -5.10 8.97
N GLY A 129 -10.19 -5.36 7.75
CA GLY A 129 -10.16 -6.69 7.14
C GLY A 129 -8.77 -7.17 6.76
N LEU A 130 -7.79 -6.26 6.69
CA LEU A 130 -6.42 -6.62 6.32
C LEU A 130 -5.77 -7.54 7.36
N GLN A 131 -6.19 -7.46 8.61
CA GLN A 131 -5.60 -8.25 9.69
C GLN A 131 -5.65 -9.75 9.42
N ARG A 132 -6.72 -10.22 8.75
CA ARG A 132 -6.88 -11.66 8.48
C ARG A 132 -5.79 -12.25 7.59
N PHE A 133 -5.11 -11.42 6.80
CA PHE A 133 -4.02 -11.89 5.93
C PHE A 133 -2.71 -12.11 6.70
N PHE A 134 -2.64 -11.65 7.93
CA PHE A 134 -1.47 -11.77 8.80
C PHE A 134 -1.73 -12.64 10.02
N ASP A 135 -2.95 -13.11 10.20
CA ASP A 135 -3.30 -14.06 11.26
C ASP A 135 -2.97 -15.48 10.79
N GLU A 136 -2.43 -16.24 11.67
CA GLU A 136 -2.13 -17.66 11.42
C GLU A 136 -2.95 -18.58 12.31
#